data_b35b7bba827b98413d13b6b1fa1fc1c1
#
_entry.id   b35b7bba827b98413d13b6b1fa1fc1c1
#
_cell.length_a   1.000
_cell.length_b   1.000
_cell.length_c   1.000
_cell.angle_alpha   90.00
_cell.angle_beta   90.00
_cell.angle_gamma   90.00
#
_symmetry.space_group_name_H-M   'P 1'
#
loop_
_entity.id
_entity.type
_entity.pdbx_description
1 polymer ?
#
loop_
_entity_poly.entity_id
_entity_poly.type
_entity_poly.pdbx_seq_one_letter_code
_entity_poly.pdbx_strand_id
1 'polypeptide(L)'
;MGHPTLENETPFAFDMMGLADEEGRPLLLLVVKATYGFGDSGLKLADTQVPVKWGGESWGKPGESSDRYEPEAAFIKPATDVVLLGHAYPPQKGATEGLVALQVGPLKKSVRVVGERTWFRSMGHVTATRPLPFDSLPLTWERAFGGWDRTDAAKPTFEPRNPVGTGFRASPRHFEEGLKLPNLEDPAEPLREFGQRVTPVGFGFTSPHWQPRAKLAGTYDEAWSKTRKPLLPKDFDRRFFNAAAPGLVAPGYLKGNEPVIIAGASPKGRLSFALPGQAAPVITVGLVGGADSNPEMRLDTVILDTDAQQVLLLWRGHVVLDEGLHDVRSLRIMAEGVSAPKKA
;
A
#
# COMPACT_ATOMS: atom_id res chain seq x y z
N MET A 1 19.70 -32.10 -3.93
CA MET A 1 19.46 -31.28 -2.74
C MET A 1 17.97 -31.33 -2.45
N GLY A 2 17.55 -31.70 -1.23
CA GLY A 2 16.14 -31.78 -0.84
C GLY A 2 15.58 -30.39 -0.59
N HIS A 3 14.29 -30.16 -0.89
CA HIS A 3 13.57 -28.98 -0.42
C HIS A 3 13.50 -29.00 1.11
N PRO A 4 13.54 -27.84 1.79
CA PRO A 4 13.36 -27.80 3.24
C PRO A 4 12.00 -28.39 3.62
N THR A 5 11.95 -29.10 4.74
CA THR A 5 10.68 -29.58 5.29
C THR A 5 9.88 -28.38 5.80
N LEU A 6 8.63 -28.25 5.37
CA LEU A 6 7.73 -27.17 5.78
C LEU A 6 6.58 -27.73 6.61
N GLU A 7 6.42 -27.21 7.82
CA GLU A 7 5.35 -27.53 8.76
C GLU A 7 4.64 -26.25 9.18
N ASN A 8 3.50 -25.95 8.55
CA ASN A 8 2.65 -24.82 8.92
C ASN A 8 1.48 -25.31 9.78
N GLU A 9 1.56 -25.07 11.10
CA GLU A 9 0.53 -25.44 12.07
C GLU A 9 -0.56 -24.35 12.22
N THR A 10 -0.48 -23.26 11.42
CA THR A 10 -1.46 -22.18 11.45
C THR A 10 -2.43 -22.28 10.27
N PRO A 11 -3.60 -21.64 10.34
CA PRO A 11 -4.48 -21.50 9.18
C PRO A 11 -4.00 -20.43 8.19
N PHE A 12 -2.97 -19.66 8.52
CA PHE A 12 -2.51 -18.50 7.74
C PHE A 12 -1.77 -18.92 6.47
N ALA A 13 -1.82 -18.07 5.45
CA ALA A 13 -0.96 -18.19 4.31
C ALA A 13 0.50 -17.89 4.72
N PHE A 14 1.42 -18.71 4.24
CA PHE A 14 2.84 -18.56 4.47
C PHE A 14 3.59 -18.78 3.15
N ASP A 15 4.62 -18.00 2.94
CA ASP A 15 5.58 -18.23 1.87
C ASP A 15 6.95 -17.66 2.23
N MET A 16 7.98 -18.07 1.50
CA MET A 16 9.36 -17.68 1.74
C MET A 16 10.10 -17.42 0.44
N MET A 17 11.10 -16.55 0.49
CA MET A 17 11.93 -16.21 -0.67
C MET A 17 13.39 -15.99 -0.25
N GLY A 18 14.32 -16.53 -1.04
CA GLY A 18 15.73 -16.17 -0.93
C GLY A 18 15.99 -14.80 -1.55
N LEU A 19 16.59 -13.91 -0.80
CA LEU A 19 16.97 -12.56 -1.23
C LEU A 19 18.40 -12.25 -0.78
N ALA A 20 18.84 -11.04 -1.06
CA ALA A 20 20.03 -10.45 -0.45
C ALA A 20 19.64 -9.10 0.19
N ASP A 21 20.32 -8.75 1.27
CA ASP A 21 20.19 -7.44 1.88
C ASP A 21 20.97 -6.36 1.07
N GLU A 22 20.98 -5.13 1.58
CA GLU A 22 21.68 -4.01 0.95
C GLU A 22 23.18 -4.20 0.79
N GLU A 23 23.79 -5.08 1.58
CA GLU A 23 25.23 -5.43 1.51
C GLU A 23 25.48 -6.73 0.73
N GLY A 24 24.43 -7.33 0.16
CA GLY A 24 24.54 -8.55 -0.62
C GLY A 24 24.62 -9.83 0.23
N ARG A 25 24.36 -9.77 1.54
CA ARG A 25 24.34 -10.98 2.38
C ARG A 25 23.08 -11.79 2.05
N PRO A 26 23.22 -13.09 1.77
CA PRO A 26 22.07 -13.93 1.53
C PRO A 26 21.12 -13.92 2.73
N LEU A 27 19.81 -13.88 2.48
CA LEU A 27 18.80 -13.99 3.51
C LEU A 27 17.60 -14.82 3.05
N LEU A 28 16.93 -15.44 4.00
CA LEU A 28 15.63 -16.05 3.86
C LEU A 28 14.57 -15.06 4.34
N LEU A 29 13.78 -14.53 3.41
CA LEU A 29 12.60 -13.75 3.73
C LEU A 29 11.43 -14.68 4.06
N LEU A 30 10.71 -14.37 5.14
CA LEU A 30 9.56 -15.11 5.64
C LEU A 30 8.37 -14.17 5.73
N VAL A 31 7.26 -14.55 5.11
CA VAL A 31 6.01 -13.77 5.14
C VAL A 31 4.85 -14.66 5.57
N VAL A 32 4.14 -14.22 6.61
CA VAL A 32 2.87 -14.83 7.04
C VAL A 32 1.76 -13.81 6.80
N LYS A 33 0.67 -14.25 6.21
CA LYS A 33 -0.48 -13.42 5.90
C LYS A 33 -1.76 -14.04 6.44
N ALA A 34 -2.45 -13.30 7.30
CA ALA A 34 -3.77 -13.69 7.81
C ALA A 34 -4.86 -12.84 7.17
N THR A 35 -5.94 -13.49 6.76
CA THR A 35 -7.13 -12.88 6.19
C THR A 35 -8.28 -12.96 7.17
N TYR A 36 -8.91 -11.83 7.48
CA TYR A 36 -10.10 -11.73 8.33
C TYR A 36 -11.24 -11.13 7.53
N GLY A 37 -12.42 -11.69 7.65
CA GLY A 37 -13.67 -11.13 7.11
C GLY A 37 -14.37 -10.21 8.12
N PHE A 38 -15.15 -9.25 7.64
CA PHE A 38 -16.06 -8.47 8.49
C PHE A 38 -17.23 -9.34 8.95
N GLY A 39 -17.37 -9.54 10.25
CA GLY A 39 -18.49 -10.24 10.88
C GLY A 39 -19.41 -9.27 11.62
N ASP A 40 -20.54 -9.76 12.11
CA ASP A 40 -21.54 -8.95 12.82
C ASP A 40 -21.02 -8.34 14.13
N SER A 41 -20.07 -9.02 14.78
CA SER A 41 -19.48 -8.62 16.07
C SER A 41 -18.02 -8.27 16.00
N GLY A 42 -17.46 -8.02 14.82
CA GLY A 42 -16.05 -7.71 14.60
C GLY A 42 -15.41 -8.57 13.50
N LEU A 43 -14.09 -8.69 13.52
CA LEU A 43 -13.36 -9.47 12.54
C LEU A 43 -13.38 -10.97 12.91
N LYS A 44 -13.60 -11.81 11.89
CA LYS A 44 -13.49 -13.28 11.99
C LYS A 44 -12.44 -13.77 11.03
N LEU A 45 -11.62 -14.74 11.47
CA LEU A 45 -10.68 -15.40 10.57
C LEU A 45 -11.44 -16.00 9.38
N ALA A 46 -10.98 -15.67 8.17
CA ALA A 46 -11.62 -16.17 6.95
C ALA A 46 -11.22 -17.63 6.69
N ASP A 47 -12.18 -18.42 6.20
CA ASP A 47 -11.93 -19.83 5.83
C ASP A 47 -10.93 -19.93 4.67
N THR A 48 -10.96 -18.97 3.75
CA THR A 48 -10.01 -18.86 2.64
C THR A 48 -9.02 -17.76 2.92
N GLN A 49 -7.74 -18.12 2.96
CA GLN A 49 -6.65 -17.18 3.17
C GLN A 49 -6.09 -16.66 1.85
N VAL A 50 -5.91 -15.35 1.74
CA VAL A 50 -5.28 -14.74 0.57
C VAL A 50 -3.80 -15.11 0.57
N PRO A 51 -3.27 -15.70 -0.52
CA PRO A 51 -1.87 -16.12 -0.57
C PRO A 51 -0.91 -14.92 -0.54
N VAL A 52 0.34 -15.19 -0.17
CA VAL A 52 1.45 -14.23 -0.32
C VAL A 52 1.65 -13.93 -1.81
N LYS A 53 1.84 -12.64 -2.14
CA LYS A 53 2.01 -12.16 -3.50
C LYS A 53 3.42 -11.58 -3.69
N TRP A 54 4.30 -12.32 -4.34
CA TRP A 54 5.65 -11.83 -4.63
C TRP A 54 5.68 -10.77 -5.73
N GLY A 55 4.74 -10.80 -6.65
CA GLY A 55 4.53 -9.77 -7.67
C GLY A 55 3.47 -8.76 -7.25
N GLY A 56 3.61 -7.52 -7.71
CA GLY A 56 2.59 -6.49 -7.55
C GLY A 56 1.34 -6.76 -8.40
N GLU A 57 0.24 -6.14 -8.04
CA GLU A 57 -1.01 -6.14 -8.81
C GLU A 57 -1.45 -4.69 -9.01
N SER A 58 -1.66 -4.27 -10.25
CA SER A 58 -2.14 -2.94 -10.59
C SER A 58 -3.66 -2.93 -10.77
N TRP A 59 -4.31 -1.78 -10.54
CA TRP A 59 -5.74 -1.60 -10.81
C TRP A 59 -6.10 -1.73 -12.28
N GLY A 60 -5.15 -1.44 -13.16
CA GLY A 60 -5.29 -1.54 -14.60
C GLY A 60 -4.01 -2.07 -15.23
N LYS A 61 -3.58 -1.44 -16.33
CA LYS A 61 -2.37 -1.86 -17.01
C LYS A 61 -1.12 -1.52 -16.17
N PRO A 62 -0.22 -2.48 -15.92
CA PRO A 62 1.02 -2.23 -15.18
C PRO A 62 1.83 -1.08 -15.80
N GLY A 63 2.32 -0.18 -14.92
CA GLY A 63 3.06 1.02 -15.32
C GLY A 63 2.21 2.19 -15.82
N GLU A 64 0.92 1.98 -16.11
CA GLU A 64 -0.03 3.01 -16.55
C GLU A 64 -1.16 3.26 -15.53
N SER A 65 -1.21 2.45 -14.47
CA SER A 65 -2.19 2.57 -13.38
C SER A 65 -1.51 2.44 -12.03
N SER A 66 -2.20 2.83 -10.97
CA SER A 66 -1.73 2.67 -9.61
C SER A 66 -1.73 1.22 -9.15
N ASP A 67 -0.95 0.93 -8.11
CA ASP A 67 -0.85 -0.39 -7.52
C ASP A 67 -2.06 -0.66 -6.60
N ARG A 68 -2.70 -1.80 -6.81
CA ARG A 68 -3.69 -2.38 -5.90
C ARG A 68 -3.01 -3.09 -4.74
N TYR A 69 -2.00 -3.89 -5.07
CA TYR A 69 -1.12 -4.54 -4.11
C TYR A 69 0.33 -4.32 -4.54
N GLU A 70 1.18 -3.94 -3.60
CA GLU A 70 2.61 -3.91 -3.86
C GLU A 70 3.22 -5.33 -3.78
N PRO A 71 4.41 -5.57 -4.38
CA PRO A 71 5.16 -6.80 -4.17
C PRO A 71 5.48 -7.01 -2.69
N GLU A 72 5.16 -8.19 -2.16
CA GLU A 72 5.45 -8.55 -0.76
C GLU A 72 6.91 -9.01 -0.55
N ALA A 73 7.79 -8.73 -1.51
CA ALA A 73 9.19 -9.18 -1.57
C ALA A 73 10.21 -8.27 -0.86
N ALA A 74 9.77 -7.24 -0.13
CA ALA A 74 10.69 -6.43 0.68
C ALA A 74 11.32 -7.27 1.79
N PHE A 75 12.64 -7.22 1.99
CA PHE A 75 13.28 -7.98 3.07
C PHE A 75 13.06 -7.36 4.46
N ILE A 76 12.70 -6.09 4.52
CA ILE A 76 12.34 -5.38 5.74
C ILE A 76 11.42 -4.21 5.42
N LYS A 77 10.48 -3.91 6.31
CA LYS A 77 9.79 -2.63 6.42
C LYS A 77 10.03 -2.07 7.82
N PRO A 78 10.54 -0.85 7.97
CA PRO A 78 10.88 -0.30 9.30
C PRO A 78 9.67 0.09 10.15
N ALA A 79 8.45 0.10 9.55
CA ALA A 79 7.21 0.45 10.25
C ALA A 79 6.00 -0.21 9.56
N THR A 80 4.85 -0.22 10.23
CA THR A 80 3.62 -0.76 9.66
C THR A 80 3.02 0.21 8.63
N ASP A 81 2.79 -0.29 7.43
CA ASP A 81 1.95 0.34 6.41
C ASP A 81 0.47 0.06 6.70
N VAL A 82 -0.37 1.10 6.64
CA VAL A 82 -1.83 0.94 6.67
C VAL A 82 -2.40 1.40 5.33
N VAL A 83 -3.17 0.53 4.69
CA VAL A 83 -3.74 0.77 3.35
C VAL A 83 -5.25 0.56 3.40
N LEU A 84 -6.01 1.45 2.77
CA LEU A 84 -7.44 1.29 2.57
C LEU A 84 -7.73 1.17 1.07
N LEU A 85 -8.33 0.07 0.69
CA LEU A 85 -8.82 -0.22 -0.65
C LEU A 85 -10.35 -0.21 -0.64
N GLY A 86 -10.96 0.27 -1.73
CA GLY A 86 -12.39 0.30 -1.86
C GLY A 86 -12.92 1.53 -2.58
N HIS A 87 -14.21 1.81 -2.36
CA HIS A 87 -14.91 2.95 -2.95
C HIS A 87 -15.38 3.93 -1.86
N ALA A 88 -15.37 5.21 -2.19
CA ALA A 88 -16.07 6.24 -1.44
C ALA A 88 -17.57 6.20 -1.76
N TYR A 89 -18.40 6.42 -0.74
CA TYR A 89 -19.85 6.53 -0.87
C TYR A 89 -20.31 7.92 -0.40
N PRO A 90 -21.30 8.52 -1.06
CA PRO A 90 -21.82 9.83 -0.67
C PRO A 90 -22.57 9.72 0.66
N PRO A 91 -22.65 10.81 1.45
CA PRO A 91 -23.37 10.81 2.73
C PRO A 91 -24.87 10.62 2.58
N GLN A 92 -25.42 10.95 1.42
CA GLN A 92 -26.82 10.75 1.02
C GLN A 92 -26.95 10.66 -0.48
N LYS A 93 -28.02 10.06 -0.96
CA LYS A 93 -28.34 9.99 -2.40
C LYS A 93 -28.38 11.37 -3.03
N GLY A 94 -27.68 11.53 -4.16
CA GLY A 94 -27.64 12.79 -4.90
C GLY A 94 -26.63 13.81 -4.34
N ALA A 95 -25.88 13.49 -3.29
CA ALA A 95 -24.79 14.35 -2.85
C ALA A 95 -23.67 14.41 -3.88
N THR A 96 -23.09 15.58 -4.03
CA THR A 96 -22.00 15.88 -4.96
C THR A 96 -20.65 15.84 -4.31
N GLU A 97 -20.60 15.74 -2.97
CA GLU A 97 -19.40 15.73 -2.15
C GLU A 97 -19.58 14.78 -0.98
N GLY A 98 -18.45 14.27 -0.48
CA GLY A 98 -18.36 13.44 0.71
C GLY A 98 -17.00 13.53 1.36
N LEU A 99 -16.83 12.79 2.44
CA LEU A 99 -15.57 12.67 3.17
C LEU A 99 -15.32 11.19 3.46
N VAL A 100 -14.14 10.71 3.10
CA VAL A 100 -13.63 9.43 3.60
C VAL A 100 -12.64 9.70 4.72
N ALA A 101 -12.86 9.07 5.86
CA ALA A 101 -11.97 9.16 7.00
C ALA A 101 -11.55 7.77 7.47
N LEU A 102 -10.26 7.61 7.72
CA LEU A 102 -9.63 6.41 8.26
C LEU A 102 -8.92 6.75 9.56
N GLN A 103 -9.15 5.93 10.58
CA GLN A 103 -8.35 5.90 11.80
C GLN A 103 -7.94 4.46 12.09
N VAL A 104 -6.65 4.24 12.36
CA VAL A 104 -6.10 2.96 12.85
C VAL A 104 -5.12 3.29 13.97
N GLY A 105 -5.52 3.03 15.20
CA GLY A 105 -4.73 3.44 16.36
C GLY A 105 -4.37 4.93 16.32
N PRO A 106 -3.06 5.27 16.27
CA PRO A 106 -2.59 6.66 16.24
C PRO A 106 -2.75 7.33 14.86
N LEU A 107 -2.91 6.54 13.79
CA LEU A 107 -3.01 7.08 12.44
C LEU A 107 -4.41 7.64 12.18
N LYS A 108 -4.46 8.83 11.58
CA LYS A 108 -5.71 9.46 11.13
C LYS A 108 -5.49 10.14 9.78
N LYS A 109 -6.38 9.87 8.85
CA LYS A 109 -6.37 10.52 7.53
C LYS A 109 -7.79 10.75 7.05
N SER A 110 -8.01 11.90 6.43
CA SER A 110 -9.27 12.23 5.78
C SER A 110 -9.01 12.71 4.35
N VAL A 111 -9.89 12.35 3.44
CA VAL A 111 -9.86 12.76 2.04
C VAL A 111 -11.25 13.25 1.65
N ARG A 112 -11.34 14.47 1.11
CA ARG A 112 -12.55 15.01 0.52
C ARG A 112 -12.79 14.33 -0.81
N VAL A 113 -14.02 13.87 -1.03
CA VAL A 113 -14.44 13.23 -2.26
C VAL A 113 -15.44 14.15 -2.97
N VAL A 114 -15.14 14.49 -4.21
CA VAL A 114 -15.96 15.41 -5.01
C VAL A 114 -16.35 14.71 -6.30
N GLY A 115 -17.61 14.82 -6.68
CA GLY A 115 -18.12 14.26 -7.92
C GLY A 115 -17.42 14.83 -9.16
N GLU A 116 -17.69 14.27 -10.34
CA GLU A 116 -17.03 14.65 -11.58
C GLU A 116 -17.19 16.15 -11.87
N ARG A 117 -16.06 16.80 -12.20
CA ARG A 117 -15.95 18.22 -12.57
C ARG A 117 -15.00 18.34 -13.73
N THR A 118 -15.23 19.40 -14.54
CA THR A 118 -14.32 19.78 -15.62
C THR A 118 -14.02 21.28 -15.57
N TRP A 119 -12.86 21.64 -16.06
CA TRP A 119 -12.52 23.03 -16.29
C TRP A 119 -13.19 23.54 -17.59
N PHE A 120 -13.72 24.75 -17.54
CA PHE A 120 -14.28 25.44 -18.72
C PHE A 120 -13.97 26.93 -18.66
N ARG A 121 -14.06 27.61 -19.82
CA ARG A 121 -13.85 29.03 -19.90
C ARG A 121 -15.19 29.76 -19.87
N SER A 122 -15.33 30.71 -18.96
CA SER A 122 -16.51 31.60 -18.87
C SER A 122 -16.04 33.01 -18.65
N MET A 123 -16.57 33.98 -19.47
CA MET A 123 -16.25 35.40 -19.37
C MET A 123 -14.73 35.71 -19.30
N GLY A 124 -13.90 34.95 -20.03
CA GLY A 124 -12.43 35.12 -20.03
C GLY A 124 -11.68 34.43 -18.88
N HIS A 125 -12.37 33.85 -17.94
CA HIS A 125 -11.78 33.13 -16.80
C HIS A 125 -11.98 31.64 -16.92
N VAL A 126 -10.98 30.86 -16.47
CA VAL A 126 -11.09 29.40 -16.34
C VAL A 126 -11.70 29.09 -14.97
N THR A 127 -12.79 28.35 -14.98
CA THR A 127 -13.53 27.96 -13.77
C THR A 127 -13.96 26.50 -13.85
N ALA A 128 -14.25 25.88 -12.71
CA ALA A 128 -14.74 24.51 -12.64
C ALA A 128 -16.27 24.46 -12.80
N THR A 129 -16.77 23.41 -13.43
CA THR A 129 -18.21 23.08 -13.40
C THR A 129 -18.63 22.75 -11.98
N ARG A 130 -19.95 22.82 -11.71
CA ARG A 130 -20.50 22.27 -10.47
C ARG A 130 -20.26 20.76 -10.43
N PRO A 131 -19.93 20.17 -9.25
CA PRO A 131 -19.77 18.75 -9.12
C PRO A 131 -21.07 18.00 -9.47
N LEU A 132 -20.93 16.87 -10.16
CA LEU A 132 -22.05 15.97 -10.41
C LEU A 132 -22.30 15.06 -9.18
N PRO A 133 -23.53 14.64 -8.93
CA PRO A 133 -23.83 13.60 -7.96
C PRO A 133 -23.08 12.30 -8.32
N PHE A 134 -22.74 11.50 -7.29
CA PHE A 134 -22.12 10.18 -7.46
C PHE A 134 -22.78 9.14 -6.53
N ASP A 135 -22.76 7.89 -6.97
CA ASP A 135 -23.22 6.75 -6.14
C ASP A 135 -22.05 6.08 -5.44
N SER A 136 -20.91 5.98 -6.13
CA SER A 136 -19.62 5.56 -5.55
C SER A 136 -18.47 6.08 -6.41
N LEU A 137 -17.29 6.25 -5.81
CA LEU A 137 -16.06 6.64 -6.49
C LEU A 137 -14.89 5.78 -5.97
N PRO A 138 -14.07 5.17 -6.85
CA PRO A 138 -12.93 4.37 -6.41
C PRO A 138 -11.88 5.24 -5.69
N LEU A 139 -11.32 4.72 -4.61
CA LEU A 139 -10.27 5.37 -3.82
C LEU A 139 -8.88 5.11 -4.41
N THR A 140 -8.74 5.22 -5.73
CA THR A 140 -7.50 4.99 -6.47
C THR A 140 -6.77 6.28 -6.79
N TRP A 141 -5.47 6.21 -7.01
CA TRP A 141 -4.62 7.38 -7.28
C TRP A 141 -4.96 8.09 -8.61
N GLU A 142 -5.59 7.40 -9.54
CA GLU A 142 -6.10 7.98 -10.80
C GLU A 142 -7.15 9.08 -10.54
N ARG A 143 -7.83 9.01 -9.39
CA ARG A 143 -8.84 9.98 -8.95
C ARG A 143 -8.28 11.14 -8.15
N ALA A 144 -7.01 11.06 -7.75
CA ALA A 144 -6.30 12.12 -7.04
C ALA A 144 -5.59 13.09 -8.01
N PHE A 145 -5.19 14.26 -7.50
CA PHE A 145 -4.39 15.21 -8.29
C PHE A 145 -3.13 14.55 -8.82
N GLY A 146 -2.80 14.82 -10.09
CA GLY A 146 -1.62 14.26 -10.74
C GLY A 146 -1.80 14.10 -12.24
N GLY A 147 -1.04 13.16 -12.81
CA GLY A 147 -1.07 12.81 -14.22
C GLY A 147 -0.01 13.48 -15.05
N TRP A 148 -0.16 13.38 -16.36
CA TRP A 148 0.75 13.89 -17.38
C TRP A 148 0.18 15.12 -18.07
N ASP A 149 1.06 16.07 -18.35
CA ASP A 149 0.85 17.14 -19.32
C ASP A 149 1.66 16.82 -20.58
N ARG A 150 0.94 16.55 -21.67
CA ARG A 150 1.49 16.23 -23.00
C ARG A 150 1.20 17.28 -24.03
N THR A 151 0.82 18.49 -23.60
CA THR A 151 0.53 19.62 -24.50
C THR A 151 1.76 19.98 -25.34
N ASP A 152 2.96 19.94 -24.73
CA ASP A 152 4.23 19.97 -25.47
C ASP A 152 4.70 18.53 -25.70
N ALA A 153 4.48 18.01 -26.90
CA ALA A 153 4.88 16.65 -27.26
C ALA A 153 6.39 16.43 -27.23
N ALA A 154 7.21 17.48 -27.37
CA ALA A 154 8.68 17.38 -27.31
C ALA A 154 9.21 17.33 -25.87
N LYS A 155 8.43 17.84 -24.91
CA LYS A 155 8.80 17.90 -23.49
C LYS A 155 7.61 17.56 -22.59
N PRO A 156 7.08 16.32 -22.66
CA PRO A 156 6.02 15.90 -21.78
C PRO A 156 6.48 15.99 -20.31
N THR A 157 5.61 16.48 -19.46
CA THR A 157 5.86 16.61 -18.01
C THR A 157 4.79 15.91 -17.20
N PHE A 158 5.05 15.61 -15.96
CA PHE A 158 4.11 14.92 -15.09
C PHE A 158 4.26 15.34 -13.62
N GLU A 159 3.25 15.05 -12.83
CA GLU A 159 3.33 15.19 -11.38
C GLU A 159 4.06 13.98 -10.76
N PRO A 160 5.31 14.15 -10.27
CA PRO A 160 6.13 13.02 -9.86
C PRO A 160 5.63 12.29 -8.60
N ARG A 161 4.71 12.92 -7.83
CA ARG A 161 4.09 12.30 -6.65
C ARG A 161 2.92 11.40 -7.01
N ASN A 162 2.31 11.61 -8.20
CA ASN A 162 1.21 10.80 -8.72
C ASN A 162 1.13 10.89 -10.26
N PRO A 163 1.98 10.15 -10.98
CA PRO A 163 1.99 10.20 -12.46
C PRO A 163 0.72 9.68 -13.14
N VAL A 164 -0.10 8.88 -12.43
CA VAL A 164 -1.34 8.29 -12.96
C VAL A 164 -2.59 9.11 -12.65
N GLY A 165 -2.45 10.19 -11.90
CA GLY A 165 -3.54 11.02 -11.43
C GLY A 165 -4.18 11.90 -12.49
N THR A 166 -5.04 12.81 -12.04
CA THR A 166 -5.86 13.69 -12.88
C THR A 166 -5.66 15.15 -12.50
N GLY A 167 -5.70 16.05 -13.50
CA GLY A 167 -5.78 17.50 -13.29
C GLY A 167 -4.47 18.26 -13.36
N PHE A 168 -3.31 17.58 -13.43
CA PHE A 168 -2.02 18.26 -13.56
C PHE A 168 -1.84 18.93 -14.92
N ARG A 169 -1.37 20.19 -14.90
CA ARG A 169 -0.84 20.92 -16.05
C ARG A 169 0.41 21.69 -15.63
N ALA A 170 1.45 21.64 -16.45
CA ALA A 170 2.72 22.31 -16.16
C ALA A 170 2.60 23.84 -16.25
N SER A 171 1.66 24.34 -17.02
CA SER A 171 1.40 25.77 -17.22
C SER A 171 -0.10 26.05 -17.34
N PRO A 172 -0.58 27.20 -16.82
CA PRO A 172 -1.96 27.65 -17.07
C PRO A 172 -2.26 27.87 -18.57
N ARG A 173 -1.22 28.03 -19.40
CA ARG A 173 -1.37 28.13 -20.87
C ARG A 173 -1.79 26.83 -21.54
N HIS A 174 -1.58 25.69 -20.86
CA HIS A 174 -1.95 24.35 -21.34
C HIS A 174 -3.43 24.01 -21.02
N PHE A 175 -4.27 25.04 -20.95
CA PHE A 175 -5.69 24.86 -20.76
C PHE A 175 -6.34 24.25 -22.01
N GLU A 176 -7.17 23.24 -21.78
CA GLU A 176 -8.07 22.65 -22.75
C GLU A 176 -9.47 22.58 -22.15
N GLU A 177 -10.49 22.85 -22.97
CA GLU A 177 -11.90 22.79 -22.55
C GLU A 177 -12.25 21.34 -22.14
N GLY A 178 -12.93 21.17 -21.00
CA GLY A 178 -13.37 19.86 -20.54
C GLY A 178 -12.32 19.05 -19.80
N LEU A 179 -11.14 19.62 -19.48
CA LEU A 179 -10.15 18.96 -18.64
C LEU A 179 -10.76 18.56 -17.28
N LYS A 180 -10.59 17.31 -16.88
CA LYS A 180 -11.11 16.78 -15.62
C LYS A 180 -10.33 17.32 -14.42
N LEU A 181 -11.06 17.57 -13.32
CA LEU A 181 -10.49 17.81 -12.01
C LEU A 181 -10.39 16.47 -11.26
N PRO A 182 -9.47 16.38 -10.26
CA PRO A 182 -9.43 15.24 -9.37
C PRO A 182 -10.73 15.12 -8.54
N ASN A 183 -11.08 13.90 -8.20
CA ASN A 183 -12.20 13.60 -7.29
C ASN A 183 -11.74 13.54 -5.83
N LEU A 184 -10.48 13.16 -5.58
CA LEU A 184 -9.90 13.03 -4.26
C LEU A 184 -9.01 14.24 -3.97
N GLU A 185 -9.35 14.98 -2.92
CA GLU A 185 -8.68 16.21 -2.52
C GLU A 185 -8.33 16.20 -1.04
N ASP A 186 -7.20 16.85 -0.69
CA ASP A 186 -6.92 17.17 0.70
C ASP A 186 -7.96 18.19 1.20
N PRO A 187 -8.68 17.90 2.30
CA PRO A 187 -9.63 18.86 2.86
C PRO A 187 -9.01 20.22 3.22
N ALA A 188 -7.71 20.23 3.57
CA ALA A 188 -6.98 21.45 3.92
C ALA A 188 -6.43 22.20 2.70
N GLU A 189 -6.25 21.51 1.56
CA GLU A 189 -5.67 22.08 0.34
C GLU A 189 -6.53 21.74 -0.90
N PRO A 190 -7.80 22.17 -0.97
CA PRO A 190 -8.67 21.88 -2.12
C PRO A 190 -8.20 22.60 -3.38
N LEU A 191 -8.38 21.97 -4.55
CA LEU A 191 -8.07 22.56 -5.84
C LEU A 191 -9.12 23.61 -6.21
N ARG A 192 -8.72 24.90 -6.25
CA ARG A 192 -9.62 26.05 -6.49
C ARG A 192 -9.41 26.73 -7.82
N GLU A 193 -8.16 26.73 -8.32
CA GLU A 193 -7.77 27.48 -9.51
C GLU A 193 -7.08 26.57 -10.51
N PHE A 194 -7.32 26.81 -11.79
CA PHE A 194 -6.62 26.10 -12.85
C PHE A 194 -5.11 26.39 -12.80
N GLY A 195 -4.30 25.33 -12.87
CA GLY A 195 -2.84 25.43 -12.77
C GLY A 195 -2.29 25.45 -11.33
N GLN A 196 -3.16 25.49 -10.32
CA GLN A 196 -2.75 25.29 -8.93
C GLN A 196 -2.13 23.90 -8.76
N ARG A 197 -1.06 23.81 -7.98
CA ARG A 197 -0.42 22.55 -7.62
C ARG A 197 -0.76 22.21 -6.19
N VAL A 198 -1.63 21.23 -6.02
CA VAL A 198 -2.01 20.70 -4.70
C VAL A 198 -1.27 19.39 -4.40
N THR A 199 -1.32 18.96 -3.15
CA THR A 199 -0.75 17.68 -2.75
C THR A 199 -1.67 16.53 -3.17
N PRO A 200 -1.17 15.52 -3.93
CA PRO A 200 -1.92 14.30 -4.17
C PRO A 200 -2.25 13.58 -2.88
N VAL A 201 -3.49 13.14 -2.72
CA VAL A 201 -3.95 12.40 -1.53
C VAL A 201 -4.65 11.12 -1.92
N GLY A 202 -4.46 10.08 -1.14
CA GLY A 202 -5.05 8.76 -1.34
C GLY A 202 -4.88 7.89 -0.13
N PHE A 203 -5.36 6.65 -0.21
CA PHE A 203 -5.27 5.64 0.84
C PHE A 203 -4.52 4.37 0.39
N GLY A 204 -4.32 4.22 -0.93
CA GLY A 204 -3.67 3.07 -1.56
C GLY A 204 -2.14 3.11 -1.46
N PHE A 205 -1.52 2.09 -2.00
CA PHE A 205 -0.07 2.02 -2.12
C PHE A 205 0.48 3.10 -3.06
N THR A 206 1.70 3.58 -2.75
CA THR A 206 2.50 4.47 -3.61
C THR A 206 3.57 3.64 -4.31
N SER A 207 3.65 3.75 -5.62
CA SER A 207 4.64 2.99 -6.40
C SER A 207 6.08 3.42 -6.09
N PRO A 208 7.06 2.51 -6.22
CA PRO A 208 8.45 2.77 -5.81
C PRO A 208 9.13 3.90 -6.61
N HIS A 209 8.66 4.20 -7.82
CA HIS A 209 9.19 5.25 -8.68
C HIS A 209 8.49 6.61 -8.50
N TRP A 210 7.51 6.73 -7.58
CA TRP A 210 6.84 7.99 -7.26
C TRP A 210 7.57 8.73 -6.14
N GLN A 211 7.49 10.08 -6.19
CA GLN A 211 7.96 10.88 -5.07
C GLN A 211 6.96 10.86 -3.90
N PRO A 212 7.42 10.91 -2.64
CA PRO A 212 8.81 11.01 -2.20
C PRO A 212 9.56 9.68 -2.14
N ARG A 213 8.88 8.52 -2.35
CA ARG A 213 9.44 7.17 -2.17
C ARG A 213 10.68 6.95 -3.04
N ALA A 214 10.66 7.39 -4.30
CA ALA A 214 11.78 7.23 -5.23
C ALA A 214 13.10 7.83 -4.72
N LYS A 215 13.07 8.92 -3.93
CA LYS A 215 14.28 9.52 -3.34
C LYS A 215 14.96 8.61 -2.31
N LEU A 216 14.21 7.70 -1.71
CA LEU A 216 14.72 6.78 -0.70
C LEU A 216 15.47 5.59 -1.32
N ALA A 217 15.35 5.39 -2.65
CA ALA A 217 16.05 4.34 -3.37
C ALA A 217 17.57 4.55 -3.43
N GLY A 218 18.06 5.76 -3.10
CA GLY A 218 19.45 6.13 -3.16
C GLY A 218 19.91 6.57 -4.56
N THR A 219 21.20 6.81 -4.70
CA THR A 219 21.81 7.41 -5.90
C THR A 219 22.42 6.34 -6.80
N TYR A 220 21.86 6.15 -7.98
CA TYR A 220 22.31 5.22 -9.02
C TYR A 220 23.13 5.96 -10.09
N ASP A 221 24.30 6.48 -9.71
CA ASP A 221 25.18 7.22 -10.59
C ASP A 221 26.33 6.34 -11.18
N GLU A 222 27.28 6.98 -11.84
CA GLU A 222 28.46 6.31 -12.40
C GLU A 222 29.36 5.73 -11.31
N ALA A 223 29.47 6.38 -10.15
CA ALA A 223 30.26 5.89 -9.02
C ALA A 223 29.65 4.60 -8.45
N TRP A 224 28.31 4.59 -8.25
CA TRP A 224 27.60 3.37 -7.88
C TRP A 224 27.81 2.25 -8.92
N SER A 225 27.65 2.55 -10.21
CA SER A 225 27.80 1.55 -11.29
C SER A 225 29.17 0.90 -11.31
N LYS A 226 30.24 1.66 -11.01
CA LYS A 226 31.63 1.17 -11.03
C LYS A 226 32.05 0.40 -9.78
N THR A 227 31.49 0.79 -8.61
CA THR A 227 32.06 0.34 -7.34
C THR A 227 31.12 -0.49 -6.47
N ARG A 228 29.81 -0.45 -6.74
CA ARG A 228 28.83 -1.07 -5.85
C ARG A 228 27.84 -2.01 -6.54
N LYS A 229 27.56 -1.83 -7.85
CA LYS A 229 26.66 -2.72 -8.59
C LYS A 229 27.09 -4.19 -8.41
N PRO A 230 26.20 -5.17 -8.08
CA PRO A 230 24.73 -5.07 -8.11
C PRO A 230 24.07 -4.66 -6.77
N LEU A 231 24.82 -4.29 -5.75
CA LEU A 231 24.28 -3.94 -4.43
C LEU A 231 23.46 -2.65 -4.47
N LEU A 232 22.62 -2.43 -3.47
CA LEU A 232 21.89 -1.16 -3.32
C LEU A 232 22.87 0.01 -3.08
N PRO A 233 22.53 1.25 -3.47
CA PRO A 233 23.35 2.42 -3.17
C PRO A 233 23.68 2.56 -1.68
N LYS A 234 24.81 3.19 -1.33
CA LYS A 234 25.19 3.41 0.08
C LYS A 234 24.24 4.33 0.84
N ASP A 235 23.56 5.22 0.12
CA ASP A 235 22.56 6.15 0.62
C ASP A 235 21.12 5.62 0.50
N PHE A 236 20.96 4.30 0.24
CA PHE A 236 19.66 3.64 0.28
C PHE A 236 19.04 3.76 1.67
N ASP A 237 17.78 4.15 1.72
CA ASP A 237 17.02 4.28 2.96
C ASP A 237 15.95 3.18 3.04
N ARG A 238 15.98 2.36 4.07
CA ARG A 238 15.04 1.24 4.27
C ARG A 238 13.57 1.68 4.32
N ARG A 239 13.28 2.96 4.60
CA ARG A 239 11.93 3.53 4.48
C ARG A 239 11.37 3.47 3.05
N PHE A 240 12.22 3.25 2.05
CA PHE A 240 11.81 2.94 0.69
C PHE A 240 10.83 1.76 0.62
N PHE A 241 10.92 0.80 1.52
CA PHE A 241 10.04 -0.36 1.56
C PHE A 241 8.66 -0.08 2.17
N ASN A 242 8.47 1.05 2.88
CA ASN A 242 7.13 1.49 3.26
C ASN A 242 6.44 2.12 2.04
N ALA A 243 5.29 1.57 1.67
CA ALA A 243 4.56 1.90 0.46
C ALA A 243 3.18 2.52 0.70
N ALA A 244 2.73 2.62 1.95
CA ALA A 244 1.46 3.26 2.25
C ALA A 244 1.44 4.74 1.83
N ALA A 245 0.27 5.26 1.54
CA ALA A 245 0.08 6.67 1.25
C ALA A 245 0.65 7.55 2.38
N PRO A 246 1.19 8.75 2.08
CA PRO A 246 1.70 9.68 3.09
C PRO A 246 0.69 9.89 4.23
N GLY A 247 1.16 9.78 5.48
CA GLY A 247 0.35 9.84 6.69
C GLY A 247 -0.29 8.50 7.10
N LEU A 248 -0.03 7.40 6.38
CA LEU A 248 -0.51 6.06 6.71
C LEU A 248 0.63 5.04 6.97
N VAL A 249 1.86 5.51 7.06
CA VAL A 249 2.96 4.76 7.66
C VAL A 249 2.96 5.04 9.15
N ALA A 250 2.88 4.02 9.98
CA ALA A 250 2.85 4.17 11.43
C ALA A 250 4.23 4.67 11.96
N PRO A 251 4.28 5.27 13.16
CA PRO A 251 5.56 5.70 13.76
C PRO A 251 6.46 4.53 14.19
N GLY A 252 6.00 3.30 14.02
CA GLY A 252 6.67 2.04 14.32
C GLY A 252 5.76 0.88 13.95
N TYR A 253 5.97 -0.29 14.56
CA TYR A 253 5.10 -1.42 14.30
C TYR A 253 3.83 -1.35 15.15
N LEU A 254 2.68 -1.60 14.51
CA LEU A 254 1.41 -1.78 15.20
C LEU A 254 1.40 -3.11 15.96
N LYS A 255 0.56 -3.18 17.00
CA LYS A 255 0.39 -4.38 17.83
C LYS A 255 -0.62 -5.38 17.24
N GLY A 256 -1.46 -4.92 16.30
CA GLY A 256 -2.51 -5.74 15.69
C GLY A 256 -3.82 -5.81 16.49
N ASN A 257 -4.00 -4.94 17.48
CA ASN A 257 -5.22 -4.81 18.28
C ASN A 257 -5.77 -3.37 18.30
N GLU A 258 -5.27 -2.51 17.43
CA GLU A 258 -5.66 -1.11 17.36
C GLU A 258 -7.14 -0.94 17.01
N PRO A 259 -7.81 0.08 17.58
CA PRO A 259 -9.15 0.45 17.14
C PRO A 259 -9.10 1.01 15.72
N VAL A 260 -10.06 0.59 14.90
CA VAL A 260 -10.23 1.00 13.50
C VAL A 260 -11.57 1.69 13.32
N ILE A 261 -11.54 2.85 12.67
CA ILE A 261 -12.73 3.57 12.22
C ILE A 261 -12.55 3.88 10.74
N ILE A 262 -13.53 3.47 9.94
CA ILE A 262 -13.64 3.82 8.52
C ILE A 262 -14.98 4.50 8.32
N ALA A 263 -14.99 5.71 7.80
CA ALA A 263 -16.20 6.43 7.46
C ALA A 263 -16.20 6.82 5.98
N GLY A 264 -17.34 6.74 5.33
CA GLY A 264 -17.52 7.12 3.93
C GLY A 264 -16.91 6.16 2.89
N ALA A 265 -16.33 5.03 3.33
CA ALA A 265 -15.81 4.00 2.43
C ALA A 265 -16.55 2.66 2.57
N SER A 266 -17.83 2.72 2.90
CA SER A 266 -18.72 1.55 2.94
C SER A 266 -20.14 2.01 2.65
N PRO A 267 -20.94 1.23 1.90
CA PRO A 267 -22.37 1.52 1.72
C PRO A 267 -23.16 1.49 3.04
N LYS A 268 -22.60 0.84 4.07
CA LYS A 268 -23.16 0.84 5.43
C LYS A 268 -22.81 2.11 6.23
N GLY A 269 -22.08 3.06 5.62
CA GLY A 269 -21.62 4.30 6.24
C GLY A 269 -20.37 4.10 7.07
N ARG A 270 -20.48 4.08 8.41
CA ARG A 270 -19.33 3.97 9.33
C ARG A 270 -19.11 2.52 9.76
N LEU A 271 -17.87 2.06 9.62
CA LEU A 271 -17.38 0.82 10.22
C LEU A 271 -16.53 1.16 11.44
N SER A 272 -16.70 0.39 12.53
CA SER A 272 -15.93 0.56 13.76
C SER A 272 -15.67 -0.82 14.36
N PHE A 273 -14.40 -1.19 14.49
CA PHE A 273 -13.95 -2.47 15.02
C PHE A 273 -12.54 -2.33 15.60
N ALA A 274 -11.99 -3.38 16.17
CA ALA A 274 -10.57 -3.48 16.50
C ALA A 274 -9.89 -4.48 15.59
N LEU A 275 -8.61 -4.30 15.29
CA LEU A 275 -7.79 -5.37 14.71
C LEU A 275 -7.86 -6.60 15.62
N PRO A 276 -7.66 -7.83 15.09
CA PRO A 276 -8.04 -9.06 15.79
C PRO A 276 -7.19 -9.37 17.04
N GLY A 277 -6.11 -8.61 17.28
CA GLY A 277 -5.21 -8.86 18.42
C GLY A 277 -4.37 -10.13 18.27
N GLN A 278 -4.26 -10.66 17.06
CA GLN A 278 -3.45 -11.84 16.78
C GLN A 278 -1.98 -11.53 17.05
N ALA A 279 -1.36 -12.29 17.95
CA ALA A 279 0.07 -12.23 18.19
C ALA A 279 0.85 -12.61 16.92
N ALA A 280 2.03 -12.03 16.74
CA ALA A 280 2.90 -12.38 15.62
C ALA A 280 3.20 -13.89 15.62
N PRO A 281 3.13 -14.55 14.45
CA PRO A 281 3.50 -15.96 14.35
C PRO A 281 4.94 -16.20 14.76
N VAL A 282 5.21 -17.36 15.37
CA VAL A 282 6.56 -17.81 15.69
C VAL A 282 7.02 -18.75 14.59
N ILE A 283 8.17 -18.45 13.99
CA ILE A 283 8.79 -19.33 12.99
C ILE A 283 10.11 -19.85 13.52
N THR A 284 10.27 -21.16 13.49
CA THR A 284 11.56 -21.81 13.74
C THR A 284 12.16 -22.26 12.43
N VAL A 285 13.34 -21.76 12.12
CA VAL A 285 14.12 -22.11 10.92
C VAL A 285 15.26 -23.02 11.33
N GLY A 286 15.17 -24.29 10.97
CA GLY A 286 16.23 -25.26 11.17
C GLY A 286 17.34 -25.06 10.12
N LEU A 287 18.57 -24.81 10.58
CA LEU A 287 19.74 -24.61 9.72
C LEU A 287 20.61 -25.85 9.64
N VAL A 288 21.27 -26.05 8.51
CA VAL A 288 22.22 -27.12 8.28
C VAL A 288 23.52 -26.80 9.04
N GLY A 289 23.95 -27.68 9.92
CA GLY A 289 25.21 -27.52 10.68
C GLY A 289 25.21 -26.43 11.75
N GLY A 290 24.07 -25.76 11.98
CA GLY A 290 23.93 -24.67 12.95
C GLY A 290 22.78 -24.87 13.94
N ALA A 291 22.64 -23.90 14.85
CA ALA A 291 21.49 -23.80 15.74
C ALA A 291 20.26 -23.31 14.96
N ASP A 292 19.07 -23.73 15.42
CA ASP A 292 17.81 -23.21 14.88
C ASP A 292 17.69 -21.71 15.13
N SER A 293 17.12 -20.99 14.17
CA SER A 293 16.88 -19.54 14.23
C SER A 293 15.40 -19.24 14.41
N ASN A 294 15.07 -18.30 15.29
CA ASN A 294 13.71 -17.81 15.49
C ASN A 294 13.65 -16.31 15.16
N PRO A 295 13.46 -15.93 13.89
CA PRO A 295 13.42 -14.53 13.51
C PRO A 295 12.23 -13.81 14.14
N GLU A 296 12.43 -12.56 14.52
CA GLU A 296 11.34 -11.72 14.98
C GLU A 296 10.39 -11.39 13.83
N MET A 297 9.14 -11.85 13.94
CA MET A 297 8.08 -11.54 12.98
C MET A 297 7.38 -10.24 13.38
N ARG A 298 7.32 -9.26 12.47
CA ARG A 298 6.75 -7.94 12.74
C ARG A 298 5.55 -7.68 11.85
N LEU A 299 4.45 -7.17 12.43
CA LEU A 299 3.27 -6.73 11.67
C LEU A 299 3.66 -5.48 10.87
N ASP A 300 3.98 -5.64 9.61
CA ASP A 300 4.49 -4.58 8.77
C ASP A 300 3.48 -4.02 7.76
N THR A 301 2.34 -4.69 7.56
CA THR A 301 1.31 -4.22 6.64
C THR A 301 -0.08 -4.62 7.13
N VAL A 302 -0.99 -3.65 7.14
CA VAL A 302 -2.42 -3.83 7.39
C VAL A 302 -3.17 -3.31 6.16
N ILE A 303 -3.92 -4.18 5.48
CA ILE A 303 -4.74 -3.81 4.34
C ILE A 303 -6.21 -3.94 4.74
N LEU A 304 -6.95 -2.85 4.62
CA LEU A 304 -8.38 -2.76 4.86
C LEU A 304 -9.07 -2.70 3.49
N ASP A 305 -9.65 -3.80 3.03
CA ASP A 305 -10.36 -3.86 1.75
C ASP A 305 -11.87 -3.88 2.01
N THR A 306 -12.51 -2.71 1.87
CA THR A 306 -13.93 -2.56 2.14
C THR A 306 -14.82 -3.14 1.04
N ASP A 307 -14.31 -3.26 -0.18
CA ASP A 307 -15.03 -3.88 -1.29
C ASP A 307 -15.03 -5.41 -1.16
N ALA A 308 -13.87 -6.00 -0.86
CA ALA A 308 -13.75 -7.43 -0.59
C ALA A 308 -14.25 -7.81 0.82
N GLN A 309 -14.60 -6.83 1.65
CA GLN A 309 -15.01 -7.01 3.04
C GLN A 309 -14.02 -7.82 3.87
N GLN A 310 -12.74 -7.50 3.75
CA GLN A 310 -11.65 -8.21 4.43
C GLN A 310 -10.57 -7.29 4.98
N VAL A 311 -9.87 -7.81 5.97
CA VAL A 311 -8.66 -7.21 6.55
C VAL A 311 -7.53 -8.21 6.40
N LEU A 312 -6.41 -7.77 5.84
CA LEU A 312 -5.19 -8.58 5.71
C LEU A 312 -4.15 -8.05 6.68
N LEU A 313 -3.57 -8.95 7.47
CA LEU A 313 -2.43 -8.68 8.34
C LEU A 313 -1.23 -9.44 7.81
N LEU A 314 -0.12 -8.72 7.56
CA LEU A 314 1.12 -9.32 7.09
C LEU A 314 2.20 -9.16 8.15
N TRP A 315 2.77 -10.28 8.56
CA TRP A 315 3.98 -10.32 9.37
C TRP A 315 5.16 -10.73 8.52
N ARG A 316 6.27 -10.07 8.76
CA ARG A 316 7.51 -10.27 8.04
C ARG A 316 8.67 -10.46 8.99
N GLY A 317 9.55 -11.39 8.65
CA GLY A 317 10.83 -11.61 9.30
C GLY A 317 11.86 -12.13 8.30
N HIS A 318 13.11 -12.14 8.66
CA HIS A 318 14.16 -12.72 7.84
C HIS A 318 15.26 -13.35 8.68
N VAL A 319 15.96 -14.31 8.08
CA VAL A 319 17.16 -14.94 8.65
C VAL A 319 18.30 -14.70 7.67
N VAL A 320 19.44 -14.20 8.16
CA VAL A 320 20.67 -14.12 7.37
C VAL A 320 21.24 -15.53 7.23
N LEU A 321 21.63 -15.88 6.01
CA LEU A 321 22.20 -17.17 5.65
C LEU A 321 23.68 -17.01 5.30
N ASP A 322 24.46 -18.07 5.43
CA ASP A 322 25.88 -18.04 5.08
C ASP A 322 26.09 -18.20 3.57
N GLU A 323 25.44 -19.21 2.99
CA GLU A 323 25.63 -19.59 1.58
C GLU A 323 24.34 -19.50 0.75
N GLY A 324 23.15 -19.40 1.37
CA GLY A 324 21.87 -19.27 0.71
C GLY A 324 20.83 -20.30 1.13
N LEU A 325 19.79 -20.50 0.30
CA LEU A 325 18.63 -21.33 0.68
C LEU A 325 18.94 -22.79 1.02
N HIS A 326 20.06 -23.33 0.56
CA HIS A 326 20.49 -24.70 0.91
C HIS A 326 20.93 -24.86 2.35
N ASP A 327 21.17 -23.76 3.06
CA ASP A 327 21.42 -23.79 4.52
C ASP A 327 20.15 -24.10 5.31
N VAL A 328 18.97 -23.98 4.69
CA VAL A 328 17.68 -24.19 5.34
C VAL A 328 17.29 -25.66 5.27
N ARG A 329 17.18 -26.33 6.42
CA ARG A 329 16.77 -27.72 6.56
C ARG A 329 15.25 -27.85 6.74
N SER A 330 14.66 -27.01 7.59
CA SER A 330 13.26 -27.11 7.97
C SER A 330 12.69 -25.76 8.40
N LEU A 331 11.37 -25.63 8.25
CA LEU A 331 10.61 -24.49 8.77
C LEU A 331 9.39 -25.01 9.51
N ARG A 332 9.15 -24.46 10.71
CA ARG A 332 7.95 -24.68 11.48
C ARG A 332 7.30 -23.38 11.84
N ILE A 333 6.02 -23.22 11.52
CA ILE A 333 5.24 -22.01 11.72
C ILE A 333 4.13 -22.31 12.73
N MET A 334 4.09 -21.53 13.81
CA MET A 334 3.08 -21.62 14.87
C MET A 334 2.49 -20.24 15.15
N ALA A 335 1.26 -20.20 15.65
CA ALA A 335 0.64 -18.96 16.11
C ALA A 335 -0.22 -19.26 17.35
N GLU A 336 -0.21 -18.34 18.31
CA GLU A 336 -0.99 -18.46 19.53
C GLU A 336 -2.48 -18.35 19.23
N GLY A 337 -3.29 -19.22 19.87
CA GLY A 337 -4.75 -19.18 19.81
C GLY A 337 -5.38 -19.68 18.51
N VAL A 338 -4.59 -20.10 17.52
CA VAL A 338 -5.09 -20.66 16.26
C VAL A 338 -4.29 -21.90 15.88
N SER A 339 -4.95 -22.85 15.21
CA SER A 339 -4.30 -24.05 14.68
C SER A 339 -4.81 -24.33 13.27
N ALA A 340 -3.98 -24.99 12.47
CA ALA A 340 -4.38 -25.46 11.15
C ALA A 340 -5.64 -26.35 11.27
N PRO A 341 -6.57 -26.27 10.31
CA PRO A 341 -7.67 -27.21 10.24
C PRO A 341 -7.10 -28.63 10.16
N LYS A 342 -7.63 -29.53 10.99
CA LYS A 342 -7.25 -30.97 10.91
C LYS A 342 -7.53 -31.44 9.47
N LYS A 343 -6.49 -31.92 8.79
CA LYS A 343 -6.71 -32.60 7.51
C LYS A 343 -7.66 -33.78 7.75
N ALA A 344 -8.84 -33.72 7.12
CA ALA A 344 -9.81 -34.80 7.14
C ALA A 344 -9.28 -36.03 6.38
#